data_19057878cfe38719d20b193b4912ed56
#
_entry.id   19057878cfe38719d20b193b4912ed56
#
_cell.length_a   1.000
_cell.length_b   1.000
_cell.length_c   1.000
_cell.angle_alpha   90.00
_cell.angle_beta   90.00
_cell.angle_gamma   90.00
#
_symmetry.space_group_name_H-M   'P 1'
#
loop_
_entity.id
_entity.type
_entity.pdbx_description
1 polymer ?
#
loop_
_entity_poly.entity_id
_entity_poly.type
_entity_poly.pdbx_seq_one_letter_code
_entity_poly.pdbx_strand_id
1 'polypeptide(L)'
;MKAVAKQAGVSQTTVSYVINGVTSANIPEETRQRVRDAIKALGYHPNAAARKMRTNRSHLIGFITDEIATTPFAGQIFKGAQAAAWASGKLILLSNTDNNTDLEQAAVEAMLEHQVEGIIYAAMYHRLVDPPKALYEARAVLLNCFCADRSLPSVVSDEVGGGRMATEVLLRKGHRRIAFANHTASDPGVIGRLEGYKQALAAYGVPFDEALVCVDIGQADGGYRCAMRLFQQPDRPTALFCYNDRMAMGAYDALRKLKLSIPDDVAVVGFDNQEIIAAHLHPSLTTLELPHYALGKWAVEYLLAHIGEEYPLAPVQHMIGCPLVERESA
;
A
#
# COMPACT_ATOMS: atom_id res chain seq x y z
N MET A 1 -5.18 -38.95 -11.01
CA MET A 1 -6.64 -39.21 -11.11
C MET A 1 -6.99 -40.68 -11.26
N LYS A 2 -6.39 -41.42 -12.22
CA LYS A 2 -6.66 -42.90 -12.38
C LYS A 2 -6.42 -43.70 -11.11
N ALA A 3 -5.31 -43.46 -10.38
CA ALA A 3 -5.01 -44.14 -9.12
C ALA A 3 -6.02 -43.85 -8.01
N VAL A 4 -6.46 -42.58 -7.90
CA VAL A 4 -7.52 -42.16 -6.94
C VAL A 4 -8.84 -42.87 -7.25
N ALA A 5 -9.24 -42.88 -8.51
CA ALA A 5 -10.45 -43.57 -8.97
C ALA A 5 -10.44 -45.05 -8.62
N LYS A 6 -9.31 -45.74 -8.86
CA LYS A 6 -9.11 -47.15 -8.52
C LYS A 6 -9.20 -47.37 -6.99
N GLN A 7 -8.54 -46.56 -6.19
CA GLN A 7 -8.53 -46.70 -4.73
C GLN A 7 -9.88 -46.39 -4.09
N ALA A 8 -10.61 -45.37 -4.61
CA ALA A 8 -11.92 -45.01 -4.12
C ALA A 8 -13.06 -45.88 -4.66
N GLY A 9 -12.80 -46.80 -5.64
CA GLY A 9 -13.80 -47.64 -6.29
C GLY A 9 -14.83 -46.86 -7.09
N VAL A 10 -14.42 -45.79 -7.80
CA VAL A 10 -15.29 -44.94 -8.58
C VAL A 10 -14.73 -44.57 -9.95
N SER A 11 -15.51 -43.97 -10.82
CA SER A 11 -15.04 -43.45 -12.10
C SER A 11 -14.13 -42.22 -11.95
N GLN A 12 -13.26 -41.96 -12.93
CA GLN A 12 -12.48 -40.71 -12.97
C GLN A 12 -13.37 -39.46 -13.02
N THR A 13 -14.53 -39.56 -13.64
CA THR A 13 -15.54 -38.50 -13.68
C THR A 13 -16.07 -38.19 -12.28
N THR A 14 -16.37 -39.22 -11.49
CA THR A 14 -16.78 -39.07 -10.09
C THR A 14 -15.71 -38.40 -9.25
N VAL A 15 -14.43 -38.82 -9.40
CA VAL A 15 -13.28 -38.16 -8.75
C VAL A 15 -13.21 -36.68 -9.15
N SER A 16 -13.38 -36.38 -10.44
CA SER A 16 -13.38 -35.02 -10.94
C SER A 16 -14.51 -34.16 -10.32
N TYR A 17 -15.70 -34.70 -10.21
CA TYR A 17 -16.83 -33.98 -9.59
C TYR A 17 -16.60 -33.71 -8.11
N VAL A 18 -16.05 -34.67 -7.36
CA VAL A 18 -15.73 -34.50 -5.94
C VAL A 18 -14.64 -33.45 -5.74
N ILE A 19 -13.53 -33.52 -6.50
CA ILE A 19 -12.43 -32.56 -6.43
C ILE A 19 -12.91 -31.12 -6.74
N ASN A 20 -13.86 -30.97 -7.66
CA ASN A 20 -14.33 -29.66 -8.10
C ASN A 20 -15.59 -29.19 -7.37
N GLY A 21 -16.04 -29.90 -6.35
CA GLY A 21 -17.18 -29.49 -5.54
C GLY A 21 -18.50 -29.43 -6.33
N VAL A 22 -18.65 -30.20 -7.42
CA VAL A 22 -19.86 -30.21 -8.23
C VAL A 22 -21.02 -30.78 -7.40
N THR A 23 -21.97 -29.91 -7.03
CA THR A 23 -23.14 -30.27 -6.22
C THR A 23 -24.28 -30.84 -7.04
N SER A 24 -24.39 -30.47 -8.32
CA SER A 24 -25.40 -30.99 -9.25
C SER A 24 -25.24 -32.46 -9.61
N ALA A 25 -24.03 -33.04 -9.42
CA ALA A 25 -23.81 -34.47 -9.52
C ALA A 25 -24.29 -35.13 -8.21
N ASN A 26 -25.35 -35.94 -8.32
CA ASN A 26 -25.95 -36.61 -7.17
C ASN A 26 -25.05 -37.72 -6.62
N ILE A 27 -23.87 -37.33 -6.00
CA ILE A 27 -22.88 -38.23 -5.44
C ILE A 27 -23.09 -38.31 -3.93
N PRO A 28 -23.36 -39.52 -3.38
CA PRO A 28 -23.54 -39.70 -1.95
C PRO A 28 -22.32 -39.21 -1.15
N GLU A 29 -22.54 -38.65 0.06
CA GLU A 29 -21.47 -38.09 0.88
C GLU A 29 -20.41 -39.16 1.28
N GLU A 30 -20.84 -40.37 1.52
CA GLU A 30 -19.92 -41.50 1.74
C GLU A 30 -18.93 -41.70 0.57
N THR A 31 -19.43 -41.58 -0.67
CA THR A 31 -18.59 -41.69 -1.86
C THR A 31 -17.67 -40.46 -2.00
N ARG A 32 -18.13 -39.28 -1.65
CA ARG A 32 -17.29 -38.07 -1.58
C ARG A 32 -16.17 -38.24 -0.56
N GLN A 33 -16.49 -38.79 0.60
CA GLN A 33 -15.50 -39.04 1.65
C GLN A 33 -14.44 -40.06 1.22
N ARG A 34 -14.84 -41.20 0.63
CA ARG A 34 -13.89 -42.20 0.10
C ARG A 34 -12.94 -41.60 -0.93
N VAL A 35 -13.43 -40.72 -1.80
CA VAL A 35 -12.57 -40.03 -2.78
C VAL A 35 -11.59 -39.08 -2.07
N ARG A 36 -12.01 -38.30 -1.07
CA ARG A 36 -11.14 -37.42 -0.28
C ARG A 36 -10.05 -38.21 0.44
N ASP A 37 -10.42 -39.34 1.04
CA ASP A 37 -9.46 -40.22 1.75
C ASP A 37 -8.44 -40.84 0.77
N ALA A 38 -8.87 -41.28 -0.40
CA ALA A 38 -7.99 -41.77 -1.44
C ALA A 38 -7.03 -40.67 -1.97
N ILE A 39 -7.51 -39.44 -2.13
CA ILE A 39 -6.68 -38.27 -2.51
C ILE A 39 -5.59 -38.05 -1.44
N LYS A 40 -5.98 -38.03 -0.16
CA LYS A 40 -5.05 -37.84 0.96
C LYS A 40 -4.03 -38.97 1.07
N ALA A 41 -4.48 -40.22 0.98
CA ALA A 41 -3.62 -41.40 1.09
C ALA A 41 -2.60 -41.49 -0.04
N LEU A 42 -2.95 -41.04 -1.26
CA LEU A 42 -2.06 -41.07 -2.43
C LEU A 42 -1.23 -39.79 -2.58
N GLY A 43 -1.40 -38.77 -1.72
CA GLY A 43 -0.77 -37.47 -1.92
C GLY A 43 -1.12 -36.86 -3.29
N TYR A 44 -2.33 -37.15 -3.81
CA TYR A 44 -2.70 -36.73 -5.15
C TYR A 44 -3.06 -35.24 -5.15
N HIS A 45 -2.26 -34.47 -5.88
CA HIS A 45 -2.55 -33.06 -6.16
C HIS A 45 -3.22 -32.93 -7.53
N PRO A 46 -4.41 -32.34 -7.63
CA PRO A 46 -5.04 -32.04 -8.91
C PRO A 46 -4.10 -31.21 -9.77
N ASN A 47 -3.93 -31.60 -11.04
CA ASN A 47 -3.12 -30.83 -11.97
C ASN A 47 -3.75 -29.46 -12.23
N ALA A 48 -3.08 -28.40 -11.78
CA ALA A 48 -3.53 -27.02 -11.95
C ALA A 48 -3.72 -26.66 -13.42
N ALA A 49 -2.84 -27.14 -14.32
CA ALA A 49 -2.96 -26.92 -15.76
C ALA A 49 -4.24 -27.54 -16.33
N ALA A 50 -4.59 -28.78 -15.93
CA ALA A 50 -5.81 -29.43 -16.37
C ALA A 50 -7.08 -28.74 -15.83
N ARG A 51 -7.05 -28.16 -14.62
CA ARG A 51 -8.13 -27.36 -14.07
C ARG A 51 -8.26 -26.04 -14.83
N LYS A 52 -7.13 -25.35 -15.10
CA LYS A 52 -7.05 -24.12 -15.87
C LYS A 52 -7.62 -24.29 -17.29
N MET A 53 -7.24 -25.36 -18.01
CA MET A 53 -7.80 -25.67 -19.35
C MET A 53 -9.33 -25.81 -19.36
N ARG A 54 -9.93 -26.27 -18.25
CA ARG A 54 -11.38 -26.47 -18.16
C ARG A 54 -12.14 -25.22 -17.71
N THR A 55 -11.56 -24.44 -16.80
CA THR A 55 -12.23 -23.25 -16.19
C THR A 55 -11.83 -21.96 -16.87
N ASN A 56 -10.78 -21.97 -17.66
CA ASN A 56 -10.11 -20.80 -18.22
C ASN A 56 -9.70 -19.76 -17.13
N ARG A 57 -9.42 -20.25 -15.90
CA ARG A 57 -9.06 -19.41 -14.74
C ARG A 57 -7.84 -19.98 -14.06
N SER A 58 -6.85 -19.12 -13.79
CA SER A 58 -5.65 -19.50 -13.06
C SER A 58 -5.81 -19.46 -11.54
N HIS A 59 -6.78 -18.67 -11.05
CA HIS A 59 -6.94 -18.29 -9.64
C HIS A 59 -5.71 -17.54 -9.07
N LEU A 60 -4.92 -16.90 -9.94
CA LEU A 60 -3.76 -16.11 -9.58
C LEU A 60 -3.96 -14.65 -9.94
N ILE A 61 -3.49 -13.77 -9.07
CA ILE A 61 -3.31 -12.34 -9.33
C ILE A 61 -1.81 -12.07 -9.31
N GLY A 62 -1.30 -11.38 -10.34
CA GLY A 62 0.07 -10.92 -10.38
C GLY A 62 0.25 -9.69 -9.49
N PHE A 63 1.37 -9.60 -8.77
CA PHE A 63 1.76 -8.44 -7.99
C PHE A 63 3.23 -8.15 -8.25
N ILE A 64 3.50 -7.08 -8.98
CA ILE A 64 4.85 -6.62 -9.30
C ILE A 64 5.13 -5.39 -8.47
N THR A 65 6.26 -5.34 -7.82
CA THR A 65 6.64 -4.20 -6.99
C THR A 65 8.15 -3.98 -7.01
N ASP A 66 8.54 -2.73 -6.73
CA ASP A 66 9.93 -2.36 -6.51
C ASP A 66 10.47 -2.94 -5.19
N GLU A 67 10.13 -2.34 -4.05
CA GLU A 67 10.70 -2.67 -2.73
C GLU A 67 9.64 -3.04 -1.66
N ILE A 68 8.34 -3.03 -1.99
CA ILE A 68 7.26 -3.20 -0.99
C ILE A 68 7.43 -4.49 -0.19
N ALA A 69 7.83 -5.58 -0.85
CA ALA A 69 7.92 -6.89 -0.21
C ALA A 69 9.13 -7.02 0.75
N THR A 70 10.14 -6.18 0.57
CA THR A 70 11.39 -6.21 1.35
C THR A 70 11.45 -5.14 2.44
N THR A 71 10.46 -4.24 2.48
CA THR A 71 10.40 -3.12 3.42
C THR A 71 9.33 -3.34 4.48
N PRO A 72 9.66 -3.33 5.78
CA PRO A 72 8.66 -3.54 6.85
C PRO A 72 7.50 -2.52 6.81
N PHE A 73 7.79 -1.30 6.40
CA PHE A 73 6.85 -0.19 6.39
C PHE A 73 5.69 -0.39 5.39
N ALA A 74 5.99 -0.79 4.14
CA ALA A 74 4.99 -0.94 3.10
C ALA A 74 4.32 -2.33 3.06
N GLY A 75 4.72 -3.25 3.91
CA GLY A 75 4.16 -4.61 3.98
C GLY A 75 2.64 -4.65 4.17
N GLN A 76 2.03 -3.61 4.73
CA GLN A 76 0.58 -3.49 4.87
C GLN A 76 -0.13 -3.40 3.50
N ILE A 77 0.52 -2.87 2.46
CA ILE A 77 -0.01 -2.87 1.09
C ILE A 77 -0.23 -4.31 0.63
N PHE A 78 0.81 -5.13 0.73
CA PHE A 78 0.73 -6.54 0.33
C PHE A 78 -0.26 -7.32 1.19
N LYS A 79 -0.31 -7.06 2.51
CA LYS A 79 -1.27 -7.69 3.43
C LYS A 79 -2.72 -7.41 3.05
N GLY A 80 -3.04 -6.17 2.68
CA GLY A 80 -4.38 -5.79 2.20
C GLY A 80 -4.74 -6.49 0.89
N ALA A 81 -3.81 -6.50 -0.07
CA ALA A 81 -3.98 -7.21 -1.34
C ALA A 81 -4.18 -8.72 -1.13
N GLN A 82 -3.36 -9.35 -0.30
CA GLN A 82 -3.46 -10.78 -0.01
C GLN A 82 -4.77 -11.16 0.69
N ALA A 83 -5.22 -10.33 1.63
CA ALA A 83 -6.50 -10.56 2.33
C ALA A 83 -7.69 -10.53 1.36
N ALA A 84 -7.73 -9.55 0.44
CA ALA A 84 -8.79 -9.44 -0.57
C ALA A 84 -8.74 -10.59 -1.59
N ALA A 85 -7.54 -10.96 -2.05
CA ALA A 85 -7.36 -12.11 -2.95
C ALA A 85 -7.82 -13.41 -2.30
N TRP A 86 -7.41 -13.67 -1.06
CA TRP A 86 -7.79 -14.86 -0.30
C TRP A 86 -9.29 -14.95 -0.06
N ALA A 87 -9.95 -13.86 0.30
CA ALA A 87 -11.40 -13.82 0.48
C ALA A 87 -12.17 -14.20 -0.80
N SER A 88 -11.55 -14.05 -1.98
CA SER A 88 -12.09 -14.42 -3.29
C SER A 88 -11.55 -15.77 -3.82
N GLY A 89 -10.89 -16.56 -2.98
CA GLY A 89 -10.34 -17.87 -3.36
C GLY A 89 -9.16 -17.79 -4.34
N LYS A 90 -8.40 -16.69 -4.30
CA LYS A 90 -7.26 -16.45 -5.19
C LYS A 90 -5.96 -16.35 -4.40
N LEU A 91 -4.85 -16.60 -5.08
CA LEU A 91 -3.50 -16.43 -4.56
C LEU A 91 -2.78 -15.31 -5.32
N ILE A 92 -1.80 -14.69 -4.68
CA ILE A 92 -0.95 -13.68 -5.30
C ILE A 92 0.37 -14.33 -5.73
N LEU A 93 0.76 -14.07 -6.99
CA LEU A 93 2.09 -14.33 -7.51
C LEU A 93 2.88 -13.02 -7.42
N LEU A 94 3.83 -12.94 -6.49
CA LEU A 94 4.63 -11.76 -6.21
C LEU A 94 5.97 -11.77 -6.93
N SER A 95 6.35 -10.65 -7.54
CA SER A 95 7.70 -10.35 -8.01
C SER A 95 8.19 -9.04 -7.41
N ASN A 96 9.34 -9.06 -6.74
CA ASN A 96 10.03 -7.85 -6.26
C ASN A 96 11.19 -7.55 -7.21
N THR A 97 11.22 -6.34 -7.76
CA THR A 97 12.09 -6.00 -8.89
C THR A 97 13.27 -5.09 -8.54
N ASP A 98 13.25 -4.48 -7.36
CA ASP A 98 14.27 -3.52 -6.89
C ASP A 98 14.56 -2.41 -7.92
N ASN A 99 13.52 -1.94 -8.63
CA ASN A 99 13.59 -0.96 -9.71
C ASN A 99 14.45 -1.43 -10.93
N ASN A 100 14.61 -2.73 -11.13
CA ASN A 100 15.30 -3.30 -12.28
C ASN A 100 14.30 -3.48 -13.44
N THR A 101 14.43 -2.68 -14.49
CA THR A 101 13.52 -2.65 -15.64
C THR A 101 13.49 -3.94 -16.43
N ASP A 102 14.62 -4.67 -16.54
CA ASP A 102 14.67 -5.96 -17.23
C ASP A 102 13.89 -7.00 -16.44
N LEU A 103 13.99 -6.97 -15.11
CA LEU A 103 13.25 -7.86 -14.23
C LEU A 103 11.75 -7.50 -14.21
N GLU A 104 11.39 -6.22 -14.31
CA GLU A 104 10.00 -5.80 -14.46
C GLU A 104 9.37 -6.34 -15.73
N GLN A 105 10.08 -6.20 -16.86
CA GLN A 105 9.64 -6.75 -18.14
C GLN A 105 9.45 -8.28 -18.06
N ALA A 106 10.45 -9.00 -17.56
CA ALA A 106 10.39 -10.45 -17.42
C ALA A 106 9.25 -10.90 -16.46
N ALA A 107 9.01 -10.13 -15.40
CA ALA A 107 7.92 -10.41 -14.46
C ALA A 107 6.54 -10.26 -15.12
N VAL A 108 6.31 -9.19 -15.90
CA VAL A 108 5.07 -9.01 -16.65
C VAL A 108 4.85 -10.15 -17.63
N GLU A 109 5.87 -10.50 -18.44
CA GLU A 109 5.80 -11.57 -19.41
C GLU A 109 5.47 -12.92 -18.75
N ALA A 110 6.17 -13.28 -17.67
CA ALA A 110 5.92 -14.49 -16.91
C ALA A 110 4.49 -14.55 -16.35
N MET A 111 3.98 -13.44 -15.84
CA MET A 111 2.60 -13.36 -15.34
C MET A 111 1.57 -13.55 -16.45
N LEU A 112 1.81 -12.99 -17.64
CA LEU A 112 0.96 -13.19 -18.82
C LEU A 112 1.01 -14.65 -19.30
N GLU A 113 2.19 -15.28 -19.36
CA GLU A 113 2.35 -16.69 -19.67
C GLU A 113 1.61 -17.60 -18.68
N HIS A 114 1.68 -17.25 -17.39
CA HIS A 114 0.92 -17.94 -16.35
C HIS A 114 -0.57 -17.61 -16.37
N GLN A 115 -1.01 -16.68 -17.25
CA GLN A 115 -2.40 -16.24 -17.42
C GLN A 115 -3.01 -15.81 -16.09
N VAL A 116 -2.31 -15.00 -15.33
CA VAL A 116 -2.89 -14.39 -14.12
C VAL A 116 -4.18 -13.64 -14.50
N GLU A 117 -5.13 -13.55 -13.59
CA GLU A 117 -6.43 -12.95 -13.87
C GLU A 117 -6.40 -11.42 -13.90
N GLY A 118 -5.30 -10.84 -13.45
CA GLY A 118 -4.97 -9.42 -13.51
C GLY A 118 -3.62 -9.17 -12.85
N ILE A 119 -3.04 -8.00 -13.10
CA ILE A 119 -1.73 -7.60 -12.59
C ILE A 119 -1.87 -6.30 -11.80
N ILE A 120 -1.34 -6.29 -10.57
CA ILE A 120 -1.12 -5.09 -9.77
C ILE A 120 0.34 -4.70 -9.96
N TYR A 121 0.56 -3.48 -10.47
CA TYR A 121 1.89 -2.87 -10.56
C TYR A 121 1.99 -1.81 -9.45
N ALA A 122 2.83 -2.07 -8.46
CA ALA A 122 2.85 -1.32 -7.21
C ALA A 122 4.22 -0.66 -6.97
N ALA A 123 4.21 0.59 -6.52
CA ALA A 123 5.41 1.30 -6.09
C ALA A 123 5.40 1.58 -4.58
N MET A 124 6.59 1.53 -3.97
CA MET A 124 6.81 1.84 -2.57
C MET A 124 6.38 3.27 -2.22
N TYR A 125 6.69 4.21 -3.10
CA TYR A 125 6.37 5.63 -2.94
C TYR A 125 5.37 6.08 -4.01
N HIS A 126 4.51 7.02 -3.66
CA HIS A 126 3.61 7.66 -4.60
C HIS A 126 4.42 8.40 -5.67
N ARG A 127 4.45 7.89 -6.88
CA ARG A 127 5.32 8.40 -7.96
C ARG A 127 4.75 8.18 -9.36
N LEU A 128 5.27 8.95 -10.30
CA LEU A 128 5.14 8.70 -11.73
C LEU A 128 5.97 7.46 -12.09
N VAL A 129 5.39 6.58 -12.91
CA VAL A 129 6.05 5.38 -13.44
C VAL A 129 5.87 5.27 -14.95
N ASP A 130 6.79 4.53 -15.58
CA ASP A 130 6.69 4.11 -16.98
C ASP A 130 6.73 2.57 -17.01
N PRO A 131 5.58 1.91 -16.82
CA PRO A 131 5.53 0.45 -16.73
C PRO A 131 5.80 -0.20 -18.07
N PRO A 132 6.22 -1.50 -18.10
CA PRO A 132 6.43 -2.25 -19.33
C PRO A 132 5.21 -2.19 -20.26
N LYS A 133 5.46 -2.07 -21.57
CA LYS A 133 4.38 -1.94 -22.59
C LYS A 133 3.36 -3.07 -22.52
N ALA A 134 3.79 -4.29 -22.25
CA ALA A 134 2.92 -5.45 -22.11
C ALA A 134 1.87 -5.30 -20.97
N LEU A 135 2.10 -4.40 -20.01
CA LEU A 135 1.13 -4.12 -18.94
C LEU A 135 -0.12 -3.41 -19.47
N TYR A 136 0.03 -2.57 -20.50
CA TYR A 136 -1.10 -1.86 -21.13
C TYR A 136 -2.02 -2.81 -21.93
N GLU A 137 -1.50 -3.97 -22.30
CA GLU A 137 -2.24 -5.04 -22.97
C GLU A 137 -2.83 -6.06 -22.00
N ALA A 138 -2.69 -5.82 -20.70
CA ALA A 138 -3.16 -6.65 -19.62
C ALA A 138 -4.29 -5.99 -18.82
N ARG A 139 -5.05 -6.78 -18.08
CA ARG A 139 -5.91 -6.26 -17.02
C ARG A 139 -5.03 -5.84 -15.85
N ALA A 140 -4.71 -4.55 -15.78
CA ALA A 140 -3.75 -4.03 -14.82
C ALA A 140 -4.32 -2.88 -13.99
N VAL A 141 -3.80 -2.72 -12.77
CA VAL A 141 -4.06 -1.60 -11.86
C VAL A 141 -2.73 -1.13 -11.30
N LEU A 142 -2.51 0.18 -11.31
CA LEU A 142 -1.38 0.82 -10.66
C LEU A 142 -1.70 1.08 -9.18
N LEU A 143 -0.78 0.75 -8.30
CA LEU A 143 -0.94 0.92 -6.86
C LEU A 143 0.17 1.80 -6.31
N ASN A 144 -0.21 2.89 -5.65
CA ASN A 144 0.68 3.93 -5.11
C ASN A 144 1.59 4.58 -6.18
N CYS A 145 1.16 4.51 -7.44
CA CYS A 145 1.83 5.14 -8.59
C CYS A 145 0.83 5.42 -9.71
N PHE A 146 1.29 6.12 -10.74
CA PHE A 146 0.48 6.47 -11.92
C PHE A 146 1.37 6.67 -13.15
N CYS A 147 0.84 6.43 -14.34
CA CYS A 147 1.48 6.78 -15.61
C CYS A 147 1.17 8.24 -16.03
N ALA A 148 2.02 8.83 -16.87
CA ALA A 148 1.90 10.24 -17.25
C ALA A 148 0.58 10.58 -17.95
N ASP A 149 0.12 9.70 -18.81
CA ASP A 149 -1.11 9.84 -19.60
C ASP A 149 -2.39 9.42 -18.83
N ARG A 150 -2.22 8.90 -17.58
CA ARG A 150 -3.33 8.39 -16.76
C ARG A 150 -4.21 7.33 -17.45
N SER A 151 -3.65 6.60 -18.39
CA SER A 151 -4.37 5.60 -19.21
C SER A 151 -4.70 4.31 -18.47
N LEU A 152 -3.98 4.00 -17.38
CA LEU A 152 -4.26 2.85 -16.52
C LEU A 152 -5.01 3.27 -15.25
N PRO A 153 -5.93 2.42 -14.74
CA PRO A 153 -6.54 2.66 -13.43
C PRO A 153 -5.47 2.68 -12.34
N SER A 154 -5.61 3.60 -11.40
CA SER A 154 -4.67 3.73 -10.29
C SER A 154 -5.36 4.02 -8.96
N VAL A 155 -4.72 3.62 -7.86
CA VAL A 155 -5.08 3.98 -6.51
C VAL A 155 -3.87 4.55 -5.78
N VAL A 156 -4.05 5.74 -5.16
CA VAL A 156 -3.00 6.47 -4.45
C VAL A 156 -3.52 7.05 -3.14
N SER A 157 -2.60 7.47 -2.26
CA SER A 157 -2.94 8.22 -1.04
C SER A 157 -3.32 9.66 -1.38
N ASP A 158 -4.26 10.24 -0.61
CA ASP A 158 -4.57 11.67 -0.65
C ASP A 158 -3.54 12.47 0.16
N GLU A 159 -2.43 12.80 -0.49
CA GLU A 159 -1.32 13.52 0.13
C GLU A 159 -1.67 14.96 0.50
N VAL A 160 -2.50 15.61 -0.31
CA VAL A 160 -2.96 16.99 -0.06
C VAL A 160 -3.90 17.02 1.14
N GLY A 161 -4.91 16.16 1.16
CA GLY A 161 -5.83 16.01 2.29
C GLY A 161 -5.11 15.62 3.57
N GLY A 162 -4.13 14.72 3.48
CA GLY A 162 -3.29 14.32 4.61
C GLY A 162 -2.46 15.48 5.17
N GLY A 163 -1.74 16.22 4.32
CA GLY A 163 -0.95 17.39 4.71
C GLY A 163 -1.83 18.50 5.32
N ARG A 164 -3.03 18.68 4.76
CA ARG A 164 -4.03 19.62 5.32
C ARG A 164 -4.47 19.17 6.72
N MET A 165 -4.85 17.91 6.89
CA MET A 165 -5.28 17.35 8.17
C MET A 165 -4.19 17.47 9.24
N ALA A 166 -2.94 17.13 8.92
CA ALA A 166 -1.80 17.24 9.83
C ALA A 166 -1.63 18.67 10.36
N THR A 167 -1.77 19.66 9.48
CA THR A 167 -1.64 21.09 9.84
C THR A 167 -2.86 21.58 10.60
N GLU A 168 -4.06 21.18 10.21
CA GLU A 168 -5.31 21.55 10.89
C GLU A 168 -5.35 21.10 12.35
N VAL A 169 -4.79 19.93 12.68
CA VAL A 169 -4.68 19.47 14.08
C VAL A 169 -3.96 20.50 14.94
N LEU A 170 -2.83 21.01 14.45
CA LEU A 170 -2.05 22.03 15.16
C LEU A 170 -2.78 23.37 15.22
N LEU A 171 -3.43 23.77 14.13
CA LEU A 171 -4.21 25.03 14.07
C LEU A 171 -5.40 25.01 15.03
N ARG A 172 -6.12 23.88 15.16
CA ARG A 172 -7.24 23.69 16.10
C ARG A 172 -6.80 23.80 17.57
N LYS A 173 -5.56 23.40 17.87
CA LYS A 173 -4.94 23.53 19.20
C LYS A 173 -4.43 24.95 19.48
N GLY A 174 -4.61 25.89 18.57
CA GLY A 174 -4.27 27.31 18.75
C GLY A 174 -2.91 27.71 18.22
N HIS A 175 -2.11 26.79 17.68
CA HIS A 175 -0.84 27.15 17.05
C HIS A 175 -1.05 27.99 15.80
N ARG A 176 -0.22 29.00 15.63
CA ARG A 176 -0.26 29.90 14.45
C ARG A 176 1.10 29.99 13.76
N ARG A 177 2.19 29.79 14.50
CA ARG A 177 3.55 29.70 13.96
C ARG A 177 3.96 28.23 13.94
N ILE A 178 3.66 27.57 12.81
CA ILE A 178 3.83 26.12 12.62
C ILE A 178 4.97 25.93 11.61
N ALA A 179 6.00 25.18 11.96
CA ALA A 179 7.06 24.81 11.03
C ALA A 179 6.72 23.52 10.27
N PHE A 180 7.30 23.36 9.10
CA PHE A 180 7.22 22.13 8.31
C PHE A 180 8.61 21.62 7.94
N ALA A 181 8.98 20.45 8.45
CA ALA A 181 10.16 19.71 8.04
C ALA A 181 9.80 18.81 6.86
N ASN A 182 10.13 19.23 5.64
CA ASN A 182 9.78 18.55 4.41
C ASN A 182 10.96 17.77 3.82
N HIS A 183 10.70 16.91 2.83
CA HIS A 183 11.68 16.09 2.14
C HIS A 183 12.25 16.81 0.90
N THR A 184 13.49 16.47 0.53
CA THR A 184 14.19 17.01 -0.65
C THR A 184 13.71 16.45 -2.00
N ALA A 185 13.02 15.30 -2.00
CA ALA A 185 12.48 14.72 -3.22
C ALA A 185 11.39 15.62 -3.84
N SER A 186 11.07 15.36 -5.11
CA SER A 186 10.03 16.09 -5.87
C SER A 186 8.86 15.18 -6.24
N ASP A 187 8.60 14.17 -5.41
CA ASP A 187 7.49 13.25 -5.61
C ASP A 187 6.14 13.85 -5.16
N PRO A 188 5.01 13.26 -5.59
CA PRO A 188 3.68 13.74 -5.23
C PRO A 188 3.42 13.82 -3.73
N GLY A 189 4.04 12.96 -2.90
CA GLY A 189 3.92 13.01 -1.45
C GLY A 189 4.51 14.30 -0.87
N VAL A 190 5.70 14.69 -1.33
CA VAL A 190 6.38 15.92 -0.90
C VAL A 190 5.60 17.17 -1.32
N ILE A 191 5.17 17.21 -2.58
CA ILE A 191 4.42 18.33 -3.15
C ILE A 191 3.03 18.42 -2.50
N GLY A 192 2.34 17.28 -2.40
CA GLY A 192 0.97 17.23 -1.88
C GLY A 192 0.87 17.63 -0.40
N ARG A 193 1.77 17.13 0.45
CA ARG A 193 1.80 17.48 1.87
C ARG A 193 2.09 18.97 2.10
N LEU A 194 3.01 19.56 1.30
CA LEU A 194 3.27 21.01 1.34
C LEU A 194 2.07 21.82 0.86
N GLU A 195 1.40 21.39 -0.19
CA GLU A 195 0.18 22.04 -0.67
C GLU A 195 -0.93 21.98 0.38
N GLY A 196 -1.16 20.82 1.00
CA GLY A 196 -2.11 20.67 2.09
C GLY A 196 -1.79 21.57 3.30
N TYR A 197 -0.51 21.67 3.66
CA TYR A 197 -0.05 22.59 4.72
C TYR A 197 -0.41 24.05 4.37
N LYS A 198 -0.13 24.53 3.16
CA LYS A 198 -0.49 25.86 2.71
C LYS A 198 -1.99 26.11 2.73
N GLN A 199 -2.78 25.15 2.25
CA GLN A 199 -4.24 25.23 2.25
C GLN A 199 -4.82 25.35 3.66
N ALA A 200 -4.31 24.58 4.62
CA ALA A 200 -4.74 24.66 6.01
C ALA A 200 -4.42 26.03 6.62
N LEU A 201 -3.20 26.53 6.45
CA LEU A 201 -2.82 27.87 6.92
C LEU A 201 -3.77 28.94 6.36
N ALA A 202 -4.00 28.92 5.05
CA ALA A 202 -4.89 29.88 4.38
C ALA A 202 -6.33 29.82 4.92
N ALA A 203 -6.87 28.60 5.14
CA ALA A 203 -8.21 28.40 5.69
C ALA A 203 -8.39 28.97 7.10
N TYR A 204 -7.29 29.06 7.88
CA TYR A 204 -7.29 29.63 9.22
C TYR A 204 -6.79 31.09 9.28
N GLY A 205 -6.60 31.74 8.12
CA GLY A 205 -6.13 33.12 8.03
C GLY A 205 -4.68 33.31 8.49
N VAL A 206 -3.85 32.25 8.47
CA VAL A 206 -2.43 32.30 8.81
C VAL A 206 -1.61 32.46 7.54
N PRO A 207 -0.81 33.52 7.41
CA PRO A 207 0.07 33.68 6.23
C PRO A 207 1.09 32.56 6.12
N PHE A 208 1.32 32.07 4.90
CA PHE A 208 2.41 31.15 4.63
C PHE A 208 3.75 31.89 4.75
N ASP A 209 4.66 31.34 5.53
CA ASP A 209 6.03 31.84 5.72
C ASP A 209 7.03 30.76 5.26
N GLU A 210 7.72 31.01 4.15
CA GLU A 210 8.70 30.08 3.60
C GLU A 210 9.86 29.80 4.57
N ALA A 211 10.19 30.73 5.46
CA ALA A 211 11.24 30.56 6.48
C ALA A 211 10.90 29.47 7.50
N LEU A 212 9.63 29.08 7.62
CA LEU A 212 9.16 27.98 8.46
C LEU A 212 9.21 26.62 7.76
N VAL A 213 9.55 26.56 6.48
CA VAL A 213 9.73 25.30 5.74
C VAL A 213 11.21 24.96 5.68
N CYS A 214 11.60 23.86 6.30
CA CYS A 214 12.96 23.33 6.21
C CYS A 214 12.95 22.05 5.39
N VAL A 215 13.82 21.95 4.40
CA VAL A 215 13.92 20.82 3.49
C VAL A 215 15.21 20.06 3.74
N ASP A 216 15.11 18.74 3.93
CA ASP A 216 16.25 17.84 4.14
C ASP A 216 15.86 16.39 3.73
N ILE A 217 16.76 15.42 3.89
CA ILE A 217 16.45 14.01 3.64
C ILE A 217 15.34 13.50 4.55
N GLY A 218 14.46 12.61 4.04
CA GLY A 218 13.31 12.04 4.76
C GLY A 218 13.69 10.99 5.82
N GLN A 219 14.82 11.19 6.52
CA GLN A 219 15.34 10.31 7.57
C GLN A 219 15.48 11.08 8.90
N ALA A 220 15.79 10.36 9.99
CA ALA A 220 15.95 10.96 11.31
C ALA A 220 17.00 12.09 11.33
N ASP A 221 18.11 11.91 10.65
CA ASP A 221 19.15 12.93 10.56
C ASP A 221 18.66 14.23 9.92
N GLY A 222 17.82 14.11 8.87
CA GLY A 222 17.21 15.28 8.22
C GLY A 222 16.25 15.99 9.15
N GLY A 223 15.40 15.24 9.85
CA GLY A 223 14.47 15.79 10.85
C GLY A 223 15.21 16.49 11.99
N TYR A 224 16.31 15.90 12.48
CA TYR A 224 17.17 16.51 13.50
C TYR A 224 17.74 17.85 13.01
N ARG A 225 18.33 17.90 11.81
CA ARG A 225 18.90 19.15 11.26
C ARG A 225 17.83 20.20 11.04
N CYS A 226 16.67 19.84 10.51
CA CYS A 226 15.53 20.76 10.32
C CYS A 226 15.08 21.34 11.67
N ALA A 227 14.88 20.52 12.68
CA ALA A 227 14.45 20.98 14.00
C ALA A 227 15.51 21.88 14.66
N MET A 228 16.78 21.52 14.61
CA MET A 228 17.86 22.40 15.11
C MET A 228 17.83 23.77 14.45
N ARG A 229 17.69 23.83 13.11
CA ARG A 229 17.65 25.08 12.36
C ARG A 229 16.43 25.94 12.69
N LEU A 230 15.24 25.32 12.83
CA LEU A 230 13.98 26.02 13.05
C LEU A 230 13.82 26.50 14.49
N PHE A 231 14.30 25.74 15.49
CA PHE A 231 14.03 26.01 16.90
C PHE A 231 15.16 26.73 17.66
N GLN A 232 16.32 26.95 17.03
CA GLN A 232 17.37 27.81 17.58
C GLN A 232 17.14 29.31 17.32
N GLN A 233 16.13 29.67 16.54
CA GLN A 233 15.82 31.07 16.24
C GLN A 233 15.13 31.77 17.42
N PRO A 234 15.32 33.08 17.61
CA PRO A 234 14.64 33.83 18.70
C PRO A 234 13.11 33.75 18.60
N ASP A 235 12.57 33.87 17.39
CA ASP A 235 11.14 33.76 17.11
C ASP A 235 10.82 32.36 16.63
N ARG A 236 10.95 31.37 17.52
CA ARG A 236 10.78 29.96 17.20
C ARG A 236 9.30 29.60 16.96
N PRO A 237 9.00 28.61 16.10
CA PRO A 237 7.67 28.05 15.98
C PRO A 237 7.22 27.35 17.28
N THR A 238 5.91 27.21 17.48
CA THR A 238 5.31 26.49 18.61
C THR A 238 4.83 25.10 18.25
N ALA A 239 4.90 24.75 16.96
CA ALA A 239 4.52 23.44 16.46
C ALA A 239 5.35 23.06 15.24
N LEU A 240 5.47 21.76 15.02
CA LEU A 240 6.21 21.17 13.91
C LEU A 240 5.37 20.09 13.24
N PHE A 241 5.12 20.24 11.96
CA PHE A 241 4.70 19.16 11.09
C PHE A 241 5.95 18.53 10.45
N CYS A 242 6.10 17.22 10.55
CA CYS A 242 7.18 16.47 9.92
C CYS A 242 6.64 15.69 8.71
N TYR A 243 7.37 15.73 7.60
CA TYR A 243 7.03 14.99 6.37
C TYR A 243 6.72 13.53 6.64
N ASN A 244 7.49 12.88 7.52
CA ASN A 244 7.23 11.51 7.96
C ASN A 244 7.67 11.28 9.42
N ASP A 245 7.31 10.12 9.98
CA ASP A 245 7.61 9.76 11.36
C ASP A 245 9.12 9.59 11.63
N ARG A 246 9.93 9.24 10.61
CA ARG A 246 11.39 9.18 10.74
C ARG A 246 11.98 10.57 10.99
N MET A 247 11.52 11.57 10.23
CA MET A 247 11.92 12.96 10.49
C MET A 247 11.43 13.44 11.85
N ALA A 248 10.20 13.05 12.27
CA ALA A 248 9.69 13.36 13.60
C ALA A 248 10.59 12.76 14.70
N MET A 249 11.04 11.52 14.55
CA MET A 249 11.97 10.87 15.48
C MET A 249 13.25 11.69 15.65
N GLY A 250 13.85 12.16 14.56
CA GLY A 250 15.04 13.03 14.63
C GLY A 250 14.74 14.40 15.24
N ALA A 251 13.56 14.96 14.95
CA ALA A 251 13.13 16.22 15.54
C ALA A 251 12.98 16.12 17.08
N TYR A 252 12.47 14.99 17.59
CA TYR A 252 12.44 14.73 19.05
C TYR A 252 13.81 14.81 19.69
N ASP A 253 14.83 14.24 19.05
CA ASP A 253 16.21 14.31 19.58
C ASP A 253 16.75 15.74 19.57
N ALA A 254 16.46 16.52 18.53
CA ALA A 254 16.83 17.93 18.45
C ALA A 254 16.13 18.77 19.54
N LEU A 255 14.82 18.60 19.70
CA LEU A 255 14.04 19.31 20.72
C LEU A 255 14.51 18.98 22.13
N ARG A 256 14.79 17.70 22.42
CA ARG A 256 15.38 17.27 23.70
C ARG A 256 16.72 17.94 23.96
N LYS A 257 17.60 18.02 22.94
CA LYS A 257 18.89 18.71 23.06
C LYS A 257 18.73 20.21 23.32
N LEU A 258 17.69 20.83 22.75
CA LEU A 258 17.33 22.23 22.98
C LEU A 258 16.56 22.45 24.30
N LYS A 259 16.30 21.39 25.07
CA LYS A 259 15.50 21.41 26.32
C LYS A 259 14.09 21.94 26.12
N LEU A 260 13.47 21.59 24.98
CA LEU A 260 12.09 21.90 24.64
C LEU A 260 11.22 20.65 24.85
N SER A 261 10.16 20.82 25.64
CA SER A 261 9.19 19.77 25.96
C SER A 261 8.20 19.55 24.82
N ILE A 262 7.83 18.31 24.57
CA ILE A 262 6.74 17.93 23.67
C ILE A 262 5.59 17.39 24.54
N PRO A 263 4.35 17.87 24.38
CA PRO A 263 3.89 18.91 23.45
C PRO A 263 3.96 20.35 24.03
N ASP A 264 4.35 20.56 25.29
CA ASP A 264 4.12 21.80 26.05
C ASP A 264 4.85 23.02 25.43
N ASP A 265 6.09 22.86 24.98
CA ASP A 265 6.83 23.92 24.28
C ASP A 265 6.65 23.84 22.77
N VAL A 266 6.55 22.60 22.22
CA VAL A 266 6.44 22.34 20.80
C VAL A 266 5.54 21.12 20.55
N ALA A 267 4.37 21.35 19.95
CA ALA A 267 3.56 20.24 19.44
C ALA A 267 4.16 19.66 18.16
N VAL A 268 4.15 18.34 18.02
CA VAL A 268 4.73 17.64 16.86
C VAL A 268 3.69 16.71 16.24
N VAL A 269 3.54 16.82 14.91
CA VAL A 269 2.71 15.90 14.10
C VAL A 269 3.60 15.25 13.04
N GLY A 270 3.50 13.93 12.91
CA GLY A 270 4.17 13.14 11.90
C GLY A 270 3.27 12.76 10.73
N PHE A 271 3.78 11.86 9.90
CA PHE A 271 3.06 11.25 8.79
C PHE A 271 3.61 9.84 8.57
N ASP A 272 2.80 8.91 8.11
CA ASP A 272 3.00 7.50 7.79
C ASP A 272 2.37 6.53 8.80
N ASN A 273 2.30 6.86 10.09
CA ASN A 273 1.97 5.98 11.20
C ASN A 273 2.85 4.70 11.20
N GLN A 274 4.17 4.89 11.11
CA GLN A 274 5.10 3.78 11.30
C GLN A 274 5.03 3.31 12.76
N GLU A 275 4.31 2.21 13.01
CA GLU A 275 4.00 1.73 14.36
C GLU A 275 5.24 1.56 15.25
N ILE A 276 6.33 1.07 14.68
CA ILE A 276 7.61 0.89 15.38
C ILE A 276 8.28 2.22 15.80
N ILE A 277 7.81 3.36 15.29
CA ILE A 277 8.27 4.69 15.63
C ILE A 277 7.19 5.44 16.39
N ALA A 278 6.05 5.70 15.74
CA ALA A 278 5.03 6.63 16.23
C ALA A 278 4.46 6.23 17.60
N ALA A 279 4.18 4.94 17.80
CA ALA A 279 3.64 4.43 19.07
C ALA A 279 4.67 4.37 20.20
N HIS A 280 5.97 4.37 19.86
CA HIS A 280 7.06 4.12 20.82
C HIS A 280 7.96 5.32 21.08
N LEU A 281 7.69 6.47 20.47
CA LEU A 281 8.28 7.74 20.90
C LEU A 281 7.71 8.18 22.25
N HIS A 282 8.44 9.00 23.00
CA HIS A 282 8.01 9.55 24.28
C HIS A 282 8.12 11.07 24.26
N PRO A 283 6.97 11.79 24.28
CA PRO A 283 5.59 11.27 24.20
C PRO A 283 5.29 10.57 22.87
N SER A 284 4.25 9.73 22.82
CA SER A 284 3.84 9.01 21.61
C SER A 284 3.37 9.98 20.53
N LEU A 285 3.76 9.73 19.27
CA LEU A 285 3.61 10.67 18.15
C LEU A 285 2.21 10.63 17.53
N THR A 286 1.52 11.77 17.55
CA THR A 286 0.34 12.06 16.71
C THR A 286 0.78 12.09 15.25
N THR A 287 0.11 11.35 14.36
CA THR A 287 0.55 11.18 12.98
C THR A 287 -0.62 10.87 12.04
N LEU A 288 -0.43 11.07 10.74
CA LEU A 288 -1.37 10.62 9.70
C LEU A 288 -0.97 9.22 9.25
N GLU A 289 -1.93 8.34 9.09
CA GLU A 289 -1.67 6.99 8.58
C GLU A 289 -1.73 6.95 7.05
N LEU A 290 -0.69 6.44 6.40
CA LEU A 290 -0.79 6.06 5.00
C LEU A 290 -1.74 4.86 4.86
N PRO A 291 -2.77 4.93 4.02
CA PRO A 291 -3.81 3.90 3.93
C PRO A 291 -3.33 2.64 3.18
N HIS A 292 -2.13 2.17 3.48
CA HIS A 292 -1.45 1.08 2.78
C HIS A 292 -2.28 -0.19 2.65
N TYR A 293 -2.93 -0.63 3.75
CA TYR A 293 -3.80 -1.80 3.71
C TYR A 293 -5.00 -1.59 2.78
N ALA A 294 -5.62 -0.42 2.85
CA ALA A 294 -6.77 -0.07 2.02
C ALA A 294 -6.41 0.05 0.53
N LEU A 295 -5.20 0.60 0.21
CA LEU A 295 -4.68 0.65 -1.15
C LEU A 295 -4.56 -0.75 -1.76
N GLY A 296 -3.89 -1.68 -1.04
CA GLY A 296 -3.73 -3.06 -1.49
C GLY A 296 -5.06 -3.79 -1.66
N LYS A 297 -5.95 -3.62 -0.71
CA LYS A 297 -7.29 -4.20 -0.75
C LYS A 297 -8.07 -3.70 -1.96
N TRP A 298 -8.15 -2.38 -2.15
CA TRP A 298 -8.88 -1.76 -3.25
C TRP A 298 -8.36 -2.23 -4.61
N ALA A 299 -7.04 -2.30 -4.81
CA ALA A 299 -6.47 -2.73 -6.09
C ALA A 299 -6.93 -4.13 -6.50
N VAL A 300 -6.95 -5.08 -5.55
CA VAL A 300 -7.47 -6.43 -5.80
C VAL A 300 -8.98 -6.42 -6.05
N GLU A 301 -9.75 -5.74 -5.21
CA GLU A 301 -11.21 -5.66 -5.35
C GLU A 301 -11.61 -5.04 -6.69
N TYR A 302 -10.89 -4.00 -7.12
CA TYR A 302 -11.09 -3.39 -8.43
C TYR A 302 -10.83 -4.38 -9.58
N LEU A 303 -9.69 -5.07 -9.57
CA LEU A 303 -9.41 -6.10 -10.59
C LEU A 303 -10.48 -7.19 -10.63
N LEU A 304 -10.94 -7.65 -9.47
CA LEU A 304 -11.92 -8.72 -9.35
C LEU A 304 -13.30 -8.31 -9.86
N ALA A 305 -13.70 -7.06 -9.61
CA ALA A 305 -14.98 -6.51 -10.08
C ALA A 305 -15.05 -6.45 -11.62
N HIS A 306 -13.89 -6.31 -12.29
CA HIS A 306 -13.80 -6.16 -13.75
C HIS A 306 -13.33 -7.44 -14.46
N ILE A 307 -13.33 -8.61 -13.78
CA ILE A 307 -13.02 -9.90 -14.42
C ILE A 307 -14.10 -10.21 -15.46
N GLY A 308 -13.67 -10.41 -16.71
CA GLY A 308 -14.56 -10.69 -17.85
C GLY A 308 -14.90 -9.48 -18.70
N GLU A 309 -14.54 -8.28 -18.28
CA GLU A 309 -14.61 -7.08 -19.12
C GLU A 309 -13.46 -7.06 -20.14
N GLU A 310 -13.68 -6.36 -21.24
CA GLU A 310 -12.61 -6.05 -22.19
C GLU A 310 -11.58 -5.10 -21.56
N TYR A 311 -10.34 -5.17 -21.99
CA TYR A 311 -9.29 -4.26 -21.52
C TYR A 311 -8.63 -3.52 -22.69
N PRO A 312 -7.98 -2.36 -22.43
CA PRO A 312 -7.68 -1.80 -21.10
C PRO A 312 -8.94 -1.39 -20.32
N LEU A 313 -8.86 -1.55 -18.99
CA LEU A 313 -9.92 -1.11 -18.09
C LEU A 313 -10.08 0.41 -18.11
N ALA A 314 -11.27 0.92 -17.74
CA ALA A 314 -11.49 2.36 -17.62
C ALA A 314 -10.42 3.01 -16.71
N PRO A 315 -9.83 4.15 -17.11
CA PRO A 315 -8.71 4.78 -16.40
C PRO A 315 -9.19 5.55 -15.15
N VAL A 316 -9.71 4.84 -14.16
CA VAL A 316 -10.13 5.40 -12.87
C VAL A 316 -8.91 5.81 -12.06
N GLN A 317 -8.90 7.05 -11.57
CA GLN A 317 -7.88 7.57 -10.67
C GLN A 317 -8.50 7.69 -9.27
N HIS A 318 -8.24 6.70 -8.41
CA HIS A 318 -8.85 6.63 -7.08
C HIS A 318 -7.89 7.13 -6.00
N MET A 319 -8.39 7.93 -5.08
CA MET A 319 -7.62 8.41 -3.93
C MET A 319 -8.24 7.93 -2.63
N ILE A 320 -7.39 7.51 -1.68
CA ILE A 320 -7.81 7.09 -0.34
C ILE A 320 -7.22 8.06 0.68
N GLY A 321 -8.07 8.62 1.54
CA GLY A 321 -7.65 9.57 2.57
C GLY A 321 -6.71 8.97 3.61
N CYS A 322 -5.86 9.83 4.19
CA CYS A 322 -4.92 9.48 5.26
C CYS A 322 -5.56 9.81 6.62
N PRO A 323 -6.03 8.81 7.39
CA PRO A 323 -6.67 9.08 8.67
C PRO A 323 -5.67 9.59 9.72
N LEU A 324 -6.17 10.45 10.61
CA LEU A 324 -5.42 10.93 11.76
C LEU A 324 -5.39 9.86 12.87
N VAL A 325 -4.21 9.67 13.44
CA VAL A 325 -4.00 8.85 14.64
C VAL A 325 -3.49 9.78 15.75
N GLU A 326 -4.42 10.27 16.57
CA GLU A 326 -4.09 11.15 17.69
C GLU A 326 -3.37 10.38 18.80
N ARG A 327 -2.31 11.02 19.34
CA ARG A 327 -1.52 10.55 20.50
C ARG A 327 -1.12 11.75 21.36
N GLU A 328 0.01 11.65 22.06
CA GLU A 328 0.39 12.59 23.12
C GLU A 328 1.20 13.79 22.64
N SER A 329 1.74 13.77 21.41
CA SER A 329 2.70 14.80 20.95
C SER A 329 2.08 16.07 20.40
N ALA A 330 0.76 16.11 20.25
CA ALA A 330 0.06 17.29 19.78
C ALA A 330 -1.37 17.36 20.31
#